data_acdcfaea6fa0f16a57ea52c0687eb208
#
_entry.id   acdcfaea6fa0f16a57ea52c0687eb208
#
_cell.length_a   1.000
_cell.length_b   1.000
_cell.length_c   1.000
_cell.angle_alpha   90.00
_cell.angle_beta   90.00
_cell.angle_gamma   90.00
#
_symmetry.space_group_name_H-M   'P 1'
#
loop_
_entity.id
_entity.type
_entity.pdbx_description
1 polymer ?
#
loop_
_entity_poly.entity_id
_entity_poly.type
_entity_poly.pdbx_seq_one_letter_code
_entity_poly.pdbx_strand_id
1 'polypeptide(L)'
;QFQIDREDEDETGVANLAGQVLGEFVRTKVAPEMDAYVLSKLAAAAAAQSNTITGTPASQAYSMLNKAINSVQEAVGYSTNEPLVAFVNASFWADLMGTDEITRMLTVGDFKKGEVSTKVKMLNEVPVIPVSDGRMKTSFTFYDGVTDNSGSSGANEKPGGFVPASGAKSIGFLGLPK
;
A
#
# COMPACT_ATOMS: atom_id res chain seq x y z
N GLN A 1 -15.73 -16.31 11.40
CA GLN A 1 -15.61 -16.90 12.74
C GLN A 1 -14.65 -18.08 12.63
N PHE A 2 -13.59 -18.09 13.45
CA PHE A 2 -12.68 -19.23 13.56
C PHE A 2 -13.06 -20.01 14.83
N GLN A 3 -13.20 -21.30 14.67
CA GLN A 3 -13.43 -22.20 15.79
C GLN A 3 -12.32 -23.26 15.74
N ILE A 4 -11.55 -23.36 16.82
CA ILE A 4 -10.48 -24.32 16.99
C ILE A 4 -10.87 -25.20 18.13
N ASP A 5 -10.98 -26.50 17.91
CA ASP A 5 -11.26 -27.46 18.96
C ASP A 5 -9.94 -27.82 19.68
N ARG A 6 -10.06 -28.11 20.96
CA ARG A 6 -8.92 -28.51 21.78
C ARG A 6 -8.34 -29.87 21.35
N GLU A 7 -9.19 -30.73 20.77
CA GLU A 7 -8.77 -32.02 20.23
C GLU A 7 -7.91 -31.83 18.97
N ASP A 8 -8.23 -30.86 18.09
CA ASP A 8 -7.45 -30.51 16.90
C ASP A 8 -6.04 -30.01 17.25
N GLU A 9 -5.91 -29.29 18.37
CA GLU A 9 -4.62 -28.78 18.85
C GLU A 9 -3.74 -29.92 19.40
N ASP A 10 -4.34 -30.91 20.06
CA ASP A 10 -3.64 -32.05 20.63
C ASP A 10 -3.21 -33.06 19.54
N GLU A 11 -4.06 -33.30 18.55
CA GLU A 11 -3.76 -34.21 17.41
C GLU A 11 -2.67 -33.65 16.50
N THR A 12 -2.61 -32.36 16.26
CA THR A 12 -1.60 -31.75 15.39
C THR A 12 -0.27 -31.52 16.07
N GLY A 13 -0.20 -31.62 17.40
CA GLY A 13 1.02 -31.40 18.17
C GLY A 13 1.58 -29.98 18.04
N VAL A 14 0.79 -29.04 17.51
CA VAL A 14 1.19 -27.66 17.28
C VAL A 14 0.75 -26.80 18.46
N ALA A 15 1.64 -26.61 19.40
CA ALA A 15 1.41 -25.65 20.48
C ALA A 15 1.16 -24.25 19.88
N ASN A 16 0.04 -23.64 20.28
CA ASN A 16 -0.34 -22.29 19.85
C ASN A 16 -0.89 -22.18 18.41
N LEU A 17 -1.66 -23.16 17.95
CA LEU A 17 -2.35 -23.13 16.66
C LEU A 17 -3.23 -21.86 16.50
N ALA A 18 -3.94 -21.47 17.56
CA ALA A 18 -4.76 -20.26 17.57
C ALA A 18 -3.95 -18.99 17.25
N GLY A 19 -2.75 -18.87 17.82
CA GLY A 19 -1.85 -17.74 17.55
C GLY A 19 -1.34 -17.72 16.10
N GLN A 20 -1.05 -18.86 15.52
CA GLN A 20 -0.62 -18.96 14.12
C GLN A 20 -1.75 -18.61 13.16
N VAL A 21 -2.96 -19.12 13.38
CA VAL A 21 -4.14 -18.79 12.56
C VAL A 21 -4.47 -17.30 12.65
N LEU A 22 -4.43 -16.72 13.86
CA LEU A 22 -4.66 -15.30 14.04
C LEU A 22 -3.58 -14.45 13.35
N GLY A 23 -2.31 -14.83 13.48
CA GLY A 23 -1.20 -14.15 12.82
C GLY A 23 -1.34 -14.16 11.30
N GLU A 24 -1.70 -15.31 10.72
CA GLU A 24 -1.95 -15.43 9.29
C GLU A 24 -3.17 -14.62 8.84
N PHE A 25 -4.23 -14.60 9.63
CA PHE A 25 -5.40 -13.77 9.35
C PHE A 25 -5.07 -12.27 9.34
N VAL A 26 -4.33 -11.80 10.34
CA VAL A 26 -3.89 -10.39 10.40
C VAL A 26 -3.04 -10.07 9.17
N ARG A 27 -2.09 -10.91 8.82
CA ARG A 27 -1.18 -10.70 7.69
C ARG A 27 -1.90 -10.70 6.34
N THR A 28 -2.86 -11.60 6.16
CA THR A 28 -3.49 -11.83 4.84
C THR A 28 -4.78 -11.04 4.62
N LYS A 29 -5.46 -10.63 5.68
CA LYS A 29 -6.74 -9.94 5.62
C LYS A 29 -6.69 -8.53 6.21
N VAL A 30 -6.29 -8.40 7.47
CA VAL A 30 -6.36 -7.12 8.18
C VAL A 30 -5.34 -6.11 7.65
N ALA A 31 -4.09 -6.50 7.48
CA ALA A 31 -3.05 -5.59 7.00
C ALA A 31 -3.34 -5.06 5.58
N PRO A 32 -3.72 -5.89 4.58
CA PRO A 32 -4.11 -5.39 3.27
C PRO A 32 -5.28 -4.42 3.27
N GLU A 33 -6.28 -4.66 4.12
CA GLU A 33 -7.46 -3.79 4.26
C GLU A 33 -7.08 -2.44 4.87
N MET A 34 -6.28 -2.45 5.93
CA MET A 34 -5.75 -1.24 6.54
C MET A 34 -4.90 -0.42 5.57
N ASP A 35 -4.02 -1.07 4.82
CA ASP A 35 -3.21 -0.40 3.79
C ASP A 35 -4.11 0.27 2.73
N ALA A 36 -5.09 -0.46 2.20
CA ALA A 36 -6.01 0.04 1.19
C ALA A 36 -6.82 1.25 1.72
N TYR A 37 -7.28 1.16 2.97
CA TYR A 37 -8.00 2.27 3.62
C TYR A 37 -7.11 3.51 3.77
N VAL A 38 -5.94 3.37 4.36
CA VAL A 38 -5.02 4.48 4.63
C VAL A 38 -4.57 5.13 3.32
N LEU A 39 -4.10 4.33 2.36
CA LEU A 39 -3.60 4.86 1.08
C LEU A 39 -4.70 5.57 0.27
N SER A 40 -5.92 5.06 0.27
CA SER A 40 -7.04 5.73 -0.41
C SER A 40 -7.42 7.06 0.25
N LYS A 41 -7.39 7.12 1.58
CA LYS A 41 -7.65 8.36 2.33
C LYS A 41 -6.57 9.42 2.08
N LEU A 42 -5.31 9.01 2.08
CA LEU A 42 -4.19 9.90 1.76
C LEU A 42 -4.28 10.43 0.32
N ALA A 43 -4.62 9.58 -0.64
CA ALA A 43 -4.83 9.99 -2.02
C ALA A 43 -6.01 10.98 -2.17
N ALA A 44 -7.10 10.74 -1.45
CA ALA A 44 -8.24 11.66 -1.42
C ALA A 44 -7.87 13.02 -0.81
N ALA A 45 -7.09 13.02 0.27
CA ALA A 45 -6.58 14.25 0.89
C ALA A 45 -5.65 15.01 -0.05
N ALA A 46 -4.73 14.34 -0.74
CA ALA A 46 -3.86 14.96 -1.74
C ALA A 46 -4.67 15.55 -2.91
N ALA A 47 -5.68 14.85 -3.39
CA ALA A 47 -6.56 15.33 -4.45
C ALA A 47 -7.37 16.57 -4.02
N ALA A 48 -7.86 16.61 -2.79
CA ALA A 48 -8.58 17.75 -2.24
C ALA A 48 -7.71 19.02 -2.17
N GLN A 49 -6.40 18.87 -1.99
CA GLN A 49 -5.42 19.96 -1.99
C GLN A 49 -4.82 20.25 -3.37
N SER A 50 -5.33 19.63 -4.43
CA SER A 50 -4.77 19.71 -5.79
C SER A 50 -3.32 19.23 -5.92
N ASN A 51 -2.83 18.47 -4.97
CA ASN A 51 -1.49 17.88 -4.95
C ASN A 51 -1.46 16.57 -5.73
N THR A 52 -1.80 16.65 -7.02
CA THR A 52 -1.85 15.48 -7.91
C THR A 52 -0.98 15.72 -9.14
N ILE A 53 -0.26 14.66 -9.55
CA ILE A 53 0.52 14.65 -10.78
C ILE A 53 -0.11 13.66 -11.74
N THR A 54 -0.45 14.13 -12.93
CA THR A 54 -0.99 13.31 -14.01
C THR A 54 0.04 13.17 -15.13
N GLY A 55 0.08 12.02 -15.77
CA GLY A 55 0.99 11.74 -16.87
C GLY A 55 0.86 10.32 -17.38
N THR A 56 1.73 9.93 -18.31
CA THR A 56 1.80 8.59 -18.86
C THR A 56 2.99 7.86 -18.22
N PRO A 57 2.78 6.95 -17.24
CA PRO A 57 3.88 6.31 -16.50
C PRO A 57 4.90 5.60 -17.40
N ALA A 58 4.44 4.90 -18.43
CA ALA A 58 5.30 4.14 -19.35
C ALA A 58 6.48 4.95 -19.96
N SER A 59 6.34 6.28 -20.07
CA SER A 59 7.40 7.13 -20.63
C SER A 59 7.87 8.23 -19.69
N GLN A 60 7.18 8.48 -18.60
CA GLN A 60 7.40 9.63 -17.71
C GLN A 60 7.51 9.27 -16.23
N ALA A 61 7.59 7.97 -15.89
CA ALA A 61 7.55 7.52 -14.50
C ALA A 61 8.61 8.22 -13.63
N TYR A 62 9.84 8.28 -14.09
CA TYR A 62 10.93 8.95 -13.36
C TYR A 62 10.66 10.46 -13.17
N SER A 63 10.28 11.16 -14.24
CA SER A 63 9.99 12.58 -14.19
C SER A 63 8.81 12.90 -13.27
N MET A 64 7.75 12.07 -13.29
CA MET A 64 6.59 12.22 -12.41
C MET A 64 6.97 12.03 -10.95
N LEU A 65 7.73 10.98 -10.64
CA LEU A 65 8.17 10.70 -9.27
C LEU A 65 9.09 11.80 -8.74
N ASN A 66 10.02 12.27 -9.56
CA ASN A 66 10.95 13.34 -9.17
C ASN A 66 10.22 14.66 -8.93
N LYS A 67 9.24 15.01 -9.76
CA LYS A 67 8.37 16.18 -9.53
C LYS A 67 7.61 16.06 -8.21
N ALA A 68 7.10 14.87 -7.88
CA ALA A 68 6.40 14.66 -6.62
C ALA A 68 7.32 14.84 -5.41
N ILE A 69 8.51 14.24 -5.46
CA ILE A 69 9.52 14.39 -4.40
C ILE A 69 9.86 15.86 -4.22
N ASN A 70 10.15 16.59 -5.29
CA ASN A 70 10.47 18.01 -5.23
C ASN A 70 9.31 18.84 -4.68
N SER A 71 8.07 18.55 -5.08
CA SER A 71 6.90 19.29 -4.56
C SER A 71 6.70 19.09 -3.08
N VAL A 72 6.92 17.87 -2.57
CA VAL A 72 6.82 17.62 -1.12
C VAL A 72 7.97 18.30 -0.38
N GLN A 73 9.18 18.22 -0.90
CA GLN A 73 10.36 18.89 -0.32
C GLN A 73 10.19 20.41 -0.27
N GLU A 74 9.63 20.99 -1.32
CA GLU A 74 9.32 22.43 -1.37
C GLU A 74 8.27 22.81 -0.33
N ALA A 75 7.20 22.01 -0.20
CA ALA A 75 6.15 22.24 0.77
C ALA A 75 6.63 22.12 2.23
N VAL A 76 7.57 21.22 2.50
CA VAL A 76 8.18 21.01 3.83
C VAL A 76 9.33 22.00 4.08
N GLY A 77 9.76 22.77 3.09
CA GLY A 77 10.80 23.80 3.20
C GLY A 77 12.22 23.28 3.08
N TYR A 78 12.45 22.19 2.35
CA TYR A 78 13.78 21.59 2.16
C TYR A 78 14.54 21.34 3.47
N SER A 79 13.80 21.14 4.55
CA SER A 79 14.41 20.83 5.83
C SER A 79 15.07 19.45 5.72
N THR A 80 16.39 19.44 5.75
CA THR A 80 17.24 18.26 5.52
C THR A 80 17.06 17.14 6.53
N ASN A 81 16.23 17.31 7.54
CA ASN A 81 16.02 16.34 8.63
C ASN A 81 14.66 15.63 8.57
N GLU A 82 13.79 15.94 7.62
CA GLU A 82 12.52 15.25 7.48
C GLU A 82 12.60 14.25 6.33
N PRO A 83 12.85 12.97 6.61
CA PRO A 83 12.93 11.96 5.57
C PRO A 83 11.57 11.77 4.91
N LEU A 84 11.55 11.81 3.58
CA LEU A 84 10.40 11.46 2.76
C LEU A 84 10.31 9.95 2.60
N VAL A 85 9.10 9.44 2.41
CA VAL A 85 8.85 8.06 2.00
C VAL A 85 7.93 8.06 0.78
N ALA A 86 8.28 7.31 -0.25
CA ALA A 86 7.45 7.14 -1.43
C ALA A 86 6.84 5.74 -1.46
N PHE A 87 5.51 5.64 -1.46
CA PHE A 87 4.80 4.41 -1.74
C PHE A 87 4.49 4.36 -3.23
N VAL A 88 4.84 3.26 -3.87
CA VAL A 88 4.74 3.12 -5.32
C VAL A 88 4.01 1.83 -5.64
N ASN A 89 3.04 1.86 -6.55
CA ASN A 89 2.37 0.64 -6.96
C ASN A 89 3.26 -0.23 -7.87
N ALA A 90 2.96 -1.52 -7.94
CA ALA A 90 3.79 -2.48 -8.65
C ALA A 90 3.89 -2.18 -10.16
N SER A 91 2.79 -1.72 -10.79
CA SER A 91 2.77 -1.37 -12.21
C SER A 91 3.63 -0.13 -12.49
N PHE A 92 3.47 0.92 -11.70
CA PHE A 92 4.29 2.12 -11.83
C PHE A 92 5.77 1.83 -11.53
N TRP A 93 6.03 0.93 -10.57
CA TRP A 93 7.39 0.48 -10.29
C TRP A 93 8.02 -0.23 -11.49
N ALA A 94 7.27 -1.08 -12.20
CA ALA A 94 7.76 -1.73 -13.41
C ALA A 94 8.07 -0.71 -14.52
N ASP A 95 7.19 0.27 -14.74
CA ASP A 95 7.42 1.36 -15.69
C ASP A 95 8.67 2.17 -15.30
N LEU A 96 8.82 2.50 -14.02
CA LEU A 96 9.97 3.22 -13.49
C LEU A 96 11.29 2.48 -13.73
N MET A 97 11.31 1.16 -13.50
CA MET A 97 12.49 0.31 -13.73
C MET A 97 12.81 0.14 -15.20
N GLY A 98 11.86 0.36 -16.09
CA GLY A 98 12.05 0.35 -17.54
C GLY A 98 12.68 1.63 -18.11
N THR A 99 12.85 2.67 -17.28
CA THR A 99 13.48 3.92 -17.73
C THR A 99 15.00 3.85 -17.61
N ASP A 100 15.73 4.31 -18.63
CA ASP A 100 17.20 4.27 -18.68
C ASP A 100 17.85 5.12 -17.57
N GLU A 101 17.16 6.14 -17.10
CA GLU A 101 17.65 7.05 -16.06
C GLU A 101 17.77 6.37 -14.69
N ILE A 102 16.88 5.43 -14.39
CA ILE A 102 16.85 4.72 -13.10
C ILE A 102 18.04 3.79 -12.92
N THR A 103 18.51 3.17 -13.96
CA THR A 103 19.62 2.21 -13.90
C THR A 103 20.89 2.86 -13.31
N ARG A 104 21.02 4.17 -13.43
CA ARG A 104 22.17 4.95 -12.93
C ARG A 104 21.97 5.53 -11.52
N MET A 105 20.73 5.62 -11.03
CA MET A 105 20.40 6.36 -9.83
C MET A 105 19.87 5.50 -8.66
N LEU A 106 19.63 4.21 -8.89
CA LEU A 106 19.08 3.35 -7.86
C LEU A 106 20.18 2.86 -6.91
N THR A 107 20.16 3.35 -5.69
CA THR A 107 20.99 2.84 -4.60
C THR A 107 20.15 1.99 -3.64
N VAL A 108 20.81 0.98 -3.05
CA VAL A 108 20.18 0.16 -2.00
C VAL A 108 20.60 0.74 -0.65
N GLY A 109 19.65 1.21 0.12
CA GLY A 109 19.86 1.73 1.47
C GLY A 109 19.16 0.90 2.53
N ASP A 110 19.60 1.07 3.78
CA ASP A 110 18.96 0.45 4.93
C ASP A 110 17.89 1.39 5.50
N PHE A 111 16.64 0.93 5.50
CA PHE A 111 15.55 1.64 6.16
C PHE A 111 15.35 1.07 7.56
N LYS A 112 15.60 1.89 8.57
CA LYS A 112 15.50 1.50 9.97
C LYS A 112 14.35 2.22 10.65
N LYS A 113 13.39 1.46 11.18
CA LYS A 113 12.33 1.99 12.05
C LYS A 113 12.27 1.12 13.31
N GLY A 114 12.79 1.65 14.42
CA GLY A 114 12.93 0.88 15.66
C GLY A 114 13.88 -0.31 15.50
N GLU A 115 13.46 -1.49 15.90
CA GLU A 115 14.25 -2.73 15.80
C GLU A 115 14.17 -3.41 14.42
N VAL A 116 13.26 -2.93 13.53
CA VAL A 116 13.09 -3.52 12.19
C VAL A 116 14.00 -2.80 11.20
N SER A 117 14.96 -3.54 10.66
CA SER A 117 15.83 -3.08 9.57
C SER A 117 15.42 -3.79 8.28
N THR A 118 14.99 -3.03 7.28
CA THR A 118 14.62 -3.58 5.97
C THR A 118 15.44 -2.90 4.88
N LYS A 119 16.01 -3.71 3.98
CA LYS A 119 16.69 -3.17 2.79
C LYS A 119 15.64 -2.62 1.83
N VAL A 120 15.66 -1.33 1.62
CA VAL A 120 14.73 -0.61 0.74
C VAL A 120 15.51 0.03 -0.40
N LYS A 121 14.92 0.04 -1.58
CA LYS A 121 15.49 0.77 -2.71
C LYS A 121 15.32 2.27 -2.46
N MET A 122 16.39 3.02 -2.64
CA MET A 122 16.40 4.46 -2.45
C MET A 122 16.57 5.16 -3.80
N LEU A 123 15.76 6.18 -4.01
CA LEU A 123 15.85 7.08 -5.17
C LEU A 123 16.06 8.50 -4.63
N ASN A 124 17.19 9.12 -4.97
CA ASN A 124 17.56 10.46 -4.47
C ASN A 124 17.40 10.57 -2.93
N GLU A 125 17.92 9.57 -2.20
CA GLU A 125 17.84 9.47 -0.73
C GLU A 125 16.42 9.24 -0.18
N VAL A 126 15.41 9.13 -1.04
CA VAL A 126 14.04 8.83 -0.64
C VAL A 126 13.81 7.31 -0.70
N PRO A 127 13.43 6.67 0.40
CA PRO A 127 13.07 5.26 0.40
C PRO A 127 11.78 5.05 -0.40
N VAL A 128 11.84 4.11 -1.34
CA VAL A 128 10.70 3.73 -2.20
C VAL A 128 10.19 2.37 -1.77
N ILE A 129 8.93 2.33 -1.36
CA ILE A 129 8.27 1.13 -0.86
C ILE A 129 7.25 0.66 -1.92
N PRO A 130 7.48 -0.49 -2.57
CA PRO A 130 6.52 -1.03 -3.51
C PRO A 130 5.31 -1.60 -2.79
N VAL A 131 4.12 -1.29 -3.28
CA VAL A 131 2.83 -1.74 -2.76
C VAL A 131 2.05 -2.42 -3.89
N SER A 132 1.27 -3.45 -3.54
CA SER A 132 0.42 -4.14 -4.50
C SER A 132 -0.63 -3.21 -5.13
N ASP A 133 -0.84 -3.32 -6.43
CA ASP A 133 -1.84 -2.54 -7.20
C ASP A 133 -3.25 -2.64 -6.62
N GLY A 134 -3.58 -3.80 -6.04
CA GLY A 134 -4.87 -4.03 -5.40
C GLY A 134 -5.12 -3.18 -4.15
N ARG A 135 -4.06 -2.62 -3.55
CA ARG A 135 -4.14 -1.77 -2.35
C ARG A 135 -4.00 -0.28 -2.67
N MET A 136 -3.57 0.06 -3.89
CA MET A 136 -3.32 1.44 -4.32
C MET A 136 -4.36 1.92 -5.33
N LYS A 137 -5.60 2.08 -4.86
CA LYS A 137 -6.71 2.66 -5.61
C LYS A 137 -7.26 3.89 -4.89
N THR A 138 -7.87 4.78 -5.65
CA THR A 138 -8.40 6.06 -5.13
C THR A 138 -9.60 5.87 -4.21
N SER A 139 -10.32 4.76 -4.31
CA SER A 139 -11.46 4.46 -3.46
C SER A 139 -11.72 2.96 -3.38
N PHE A 140 -12.28 2.54 -2.23
CA PHE A 140 -12.66 1.15 -1.96
C PHE A 140 -14.05 1.09 -1.34
N THR A 141 -14.73 -0.03 -1.56
CA THR A 141 -15.91 -0.45 -0.81
C THR A 141 -15.47 -1.52 0.18
N PHE A 142 -15.76 -1.29 1.45
CA PHE A 142 -15.45 -2.20 2.55
C PHE A 142 -16.70 -2.96 2.96
N TYR A 143 -16.57 -4.25 3.20
CA TYR A 143 -17.65 -5.13 3.62
C TYR A 143 -17.41 -5.62 5.03
N ASP A 144 -18.44 -5.56 5.87
CA ASP A 144 -18.40 -5.99 7.27
C ASP A 144 -18.53 -7.50 7.45
N GLY A 145 -18.86 -8.23 6.41
CA GLY A 145 -19.08 -9.68 6.45
C GLY A 145 -20.40 -10.10 7.11
N VAL A 146 -21.24 -9.14 7.49
CA VAL A 146 -22.52 -9.38 8.17
C VAL A 146 -23.69 -8.86 7.33
N THR A 147 -23.53 -7.69 6.72
CA THR A 147 -24.60 -7.05 5.95
C THR A 147 -24.71 -7.66 4.56
N ASP A 148 -25.90 -8.11 4.20
CA ASP A 148 -26.18 -8.55 2.83
C ASP A 148 -26.20 -7.33 1.90
N ASN A 149 -25.17 -7.19 1.10
CA ASN A 149 -25.04 -6.13 0.10
C ASN A 149 -25.46 -6.58 -1.29
N SER A 150 -26.08 -7.75 -1.43
CA SER A 150 -26.38 -8.34 -2.74
C SER A 150 -27.56 -7.69 -3.48
N GLY A 151 -28.36 -6.88 -2.81
CA GLY A 151 -29.44 -6.08 -3.44
C GLY A 151 -30.49 -6.87 -4.23
N SER A 152 -30.44 -8.19 -4.23
CA SER A 152 -31.35 -9.09 -4.91
C SER A 152 -31.43 -10.41 -4.16
N SER A 153 -32.65 -10.77 -3.81
CA SER A 153 -33.07 -11.98 -3.16
C SER A 153 -32.23 -13.22 -3.48
N GLY A 154 -31.35 -13.61 -2.61
CA GLY A 154 -30.61 -14.86 -2.75
C GLY A 154 -29.24 -14.80 -2.09
N ALA A 155 -29.26 -14.93 -0.80
CA ALA A 155 -28.26 -15.61 0.03
C ALA A 155 -26.83 -15.70 -0.54
N ASN A 156 -26.15 -14.59 -0.66
CA ASN A 156 -24.70 -14.62 -0.64
C ASN A 156 -24.25 -13.48 0.24
N GLU A 157 -24.11 -13.77 1.52
CA GLU A 157 -23.33 -12.96 2.43
C GLU A 157 -22.01 -12.71 1.74
N LYS A 158 -21.74 -11.46 1.35
CA LYS A 158 -20.42 -11.14 0.84
C LYS A 158 -19.44 -11.29 1.99
N PRO A 159 -18.40 -12.08 1.80
CA PRO A 159 -17.38 -12.21 2.83
C PRO A 159 -16.84 -10.82 3.17
N GLY A 160 -16.47 -10.60 4.42
CA GLY A 160 -15.79 -9.37 4.85
C GLY A 160 -14.54 -9.12 4.02
N GLY A 161 -14.13 -7.87 3.91
CA GLY A 161 -12.97 -7.47 3.13
C GLY A 161 -13.23 -6.20 2.32
N PHE A 162 -12.45 -5.99 1.28
CA PHE A 162 -12.54 -4.77 0.48
C PHE A 162 -12.41 -5.08 -1.01
N VAL A 163 -13.05 -4.25 -1.82
CA VAL A 163 -12.91 -4.26 -3.29
C VAL A 163 -12.76 -2.82 -3.79
N PRO A 164 -12.08 -2.58 -4.91
CA PRO A 164 -12.06 -1.26 -5.52
C PRO A 164 -13.49 -0.80 -5.83
N ALA A 165 -13.82 0.42 -5.45
CA ALA A 165 -15.12 1.01 -5.76
C ALA A 165 -15.27 1.21 -7.28
N SER A 166 -16.52 1.29 -7.75
CA SER A 166 -16.80 1.57 -9.17
C SER A 166 -16.16 2.91 -9.56
N GLY A 167 -15.39 2.92 -10.65
CA GLY A 167 -14.66 4.11 -11.11
C GLY A 167 -13.38 4.44 -10.36
N ALA A 168 -12.95 3.60 -9.41
CA ALA A 168 -11.67 3.78 -8.72
C ALA A 168 -10.49 3.72 -9.71
N LYS A 169 -9.61 4.71 -9.63
CA LYS A 169 -8.39 4.78 -10.45
C LYS A 169 -7.19 4.21 -9.69
N SER A 170 -6.19 3.72 -10.41
CA SER A 170 -4.91 3.35 -9.80
C SER A 170 -4.14 4.59 -9.36
N ILE A 171 -3.56 4.50 -8.16
CA ILE A 171 -2.60 5.47 -7.67
C ILE A 171 -1.22 4.94 -8.06
N GLY A 172 -0.46 5.71 -8.84
CA GLY A 172 0.90 5.33 -9.26
C GLY A 172 1.88 5.41 -8.10
N PHE A 173 1.84 6.51 -7.37
CA PHE A 173 2.70 6.74 -6.20
C PHE A 173 2.07 7.72 -5.21
N LEU A 174 2.53 7.66 -3.97
CA LEU A 174 2.22 8.59 -2.89
C LEU A 174 3.53 8.97 -2.18
N GLY A 175 3.87 10.24 -2.17
CA GLY A 175 4.97 10.79 -1.39
C GLY A 175 4.46 11.36 -0.07
N LEU A 176 5.04 10.94 1.03
CA LEU A 176 4.69 11.40 2.37
C LEU A 176 5.92 11.89 3.12
N PRO A 177 5.83 13.02 3.84
CA PRO A 177 6.82 13.33 4.87
C PRO A 177 6.75 12.24 5.95
N LYS A 178 7.89 11.89 6.52
CA LYS A 178 7.99 10.83 7.52
C LYS A 178 7.65 11.36 8.92
#